data_f31b5212ff94dda765653d724af56312
#
_entry.id   f31b5212ff94dda765653d724af56312
#
_cell.length_a   1.000
_cell.length_b   1.000
_cell.length_c   1.000
_cell.angle_alpha   90.00
_cell.angle_beta   90.00
_cell.angle_gamma   90.00
#
_symmetry.space_group_name_H-M   'P 1'
#
loop_
_entity.id
_entity.type
_entity.pdbx_description
1 polymer ?
#
loop_
_entity_poly.entity_id
_entity_poly.type
_entity_poly.pdbx_seq_one_letter_code
_entity_poly.pdbx_strand_id
1 'polypeptide(L)'
;MGNRWKEVLTGCTMLVPLVFLGWAGGAEPDTQTQGGPKEPGSASPQPSTRPRNLDPWSETRARLVEYEVVAAGVKDTRVCDAMRATPRHEFVPAPLRRYAYFDIGLPIGEGQTISSPFVVAYMTEQLQPRPTDKVLEIGTGSGYQAAVLSSLVAEVYSIEIVETLGQRAAKTLQRLGYANVTTKIGDGYQGWAEHAPFDKIIVTCSPENVPKPLVEQLREGGRLVVPLGQRYQQTLILFTKVHGALQAEPLQPTFFVPMMGRAEGERAVPADTGEPVLVNGDFKNAPGSQPAGWYYVRQAKVEPDGRTPGGNCLSFENDAPGRAAQALQAVGVDGRQTHQIEISVWVRGRQVQPGSLPEQRPGLLVAFFNANRQPISKQGIGPWSGTFDWVQKHLRIKVPLSARLASVEVGLWGGTGQVSVSDVALKVIAAKP
;
A
#
# COMPACT_ATOMS: atom_id res chain seq x y z
N MET A 1 42.63 -9.50 4.33
CA MET A 1 41.61 -8.53 4.75
C MET A 1 40.31 -8.95 4.06
N GLY A 2 39.59 -9.79 4.75
CA GLY A 2 38.47 -10.52 4.16
C GLY A 2 37.14 -10.23 4.85
N ASN A 3 36.10 -10.28 4.08
CA ASN A 3 34.74 -10.59 4.45
C ASN A 3 34.11 -9.89 5.69
N ARG A 4 33.58 -8.69 5.48
CA ARG A 4 32.68 -8.03 6.44
C ARG A 4 31.40 -7.41 5.82
N TRP A 5 31.01 -7.85 4.63
CA TRP A 5 29.88 -7.26 3.88
C TRP A 5 28.65 -8.17 3.77
N LYS A 6 28.59 -9.31 4.47
CA LYS A 6 27.47 -10.27 4.38
C LYS A 6 26.36 -10.12 5.41
N GLU A 7 26.50 -9.25 6.40
CA GLU A 7 25.52 -9.18 7.52
C GLU A 7 24.58 -7.95 7.52
N VAL A 8 24.63 -7.07 6.52
CA VAL A 8 23.80 -5.85 6.49
C VAL A 8 22.50 -6.00 5.66
N LEU A 9 22.31 -7.13 4.99
CA LEU A 9 21.21 -7.29 4.01
C LEU A 9 19.96 -8.02 4.51
N THR A 10 19.84 -8.33 5.79
CA THR A 10 18.64 -8.97 6.34
C THR A 10 17.86 -7.97 7.20
N GLY A 11 16.92 -7.25 6.63
CA GLY A 11 15.94 -6.58 7.45
C GLY A 11 15.44 -5.22 7.02
N CYS A 12 14.76 -5.14 5.89
CA CYS A 12 13.91 -3.97 5.61
C CYS A 12 12.49 -4.46 5.29
N THR A 13 11.64 -4.57 6.30
CA THR A 13 10.22 -4.92 6.17
C THR A 13 9.35 -3.72 6.54
N MET A 14 8.33 -3.51 5.80
CA MET A 14 7.53 -2.33 5.56
C MET A 14 6.35 -2.07 6.44
N LEU A 15 5.94 -0.82 6.45
CA LEU A 15 4.66 -0.30 6.86
C LEU A 15 3.67 -0.25 5.68
N VAL A 16 3.00 -1.35 5.48
CA VAL A 16 1.68 -1.43 4.87
C VAL A 16 0.84 -2.14 5.92
N PRO A 17 -0.48 -1.96 6.04
CA PRO A 17 -1.27 -2.82 6.90
C PRO A 17 -1.02 -4.26 6.47
N LEU A 18 -0.08 -4.92 7.15
CA LEU A 18 0.32 -6.30 6.91
C LEU A 18 -0.76 -7.18 7.52
N VAL A 19 -1.55 -7.74 6.65
CA VAL A 19 -2.35 -8.91 6.92
C VAL A 19 -1.41 -10.04 7.33
N PHE A 20 -1.25 -10.29 8.63
CA PHE A 20 -0.48 -11.41 9.12
C PHE A 20 -1.24 -12.72 8.89
N LEU A 21 -0.71 -13.58 8.03
CA LEU A 21 -1.13 -14.97 7.89
C LEU A 21 -0.58 -15.79 9.07
N GLY A 22 -1.45 -16.18 9.99
CA GLY A 22 -1.15 -17.20 10.96
C GLY A 22 -1.01 -18.56 10.28
N TRP A 23 0.13 -19.22 10.45
CA TRP A 23 0.41 -20.55 9.97
C TRP A 23 -0.27 -21.59 10.89
N ALA A 24 -1.26 -22.32 10.33
CA ALA A 24 -1.73 -23.57 10.92
C ALA A 24 -1.75 -24.63 9.82
N GLY A 25 -0.89 -25.62 9.97
CA GLY A 25 -0.84 -26.77 9.09
C GLY A 25 -2.07 -27.67 9.27
N GLY A 26 -2.56 -28.23 8.18
CA GLY A 26 -3.61 -29.24 8.15
C GLY A 26 -3.49 -30.05 6.86
N ALA A 27 -3.34 -31.36 7.02
CA ALA A 27 -3.07 -32.36 6.00
C ALA A 27 -4.21 -32.52 4.99
N GLU A 28 -3.83 -32.84 3.77
CA GLU A 28 -4.73 -33.35 2.72
C GLU A 28 -5.09 -34.83 2.97
N PRO A 29 -6.27 -35.28 2.53
CA PRO A 29 -6.47 -36.72 2.27
C PRO A 29 -6.53 -37.01 0.76
N ASP A 30 -5.71 -37.98 0.37
CA ASP A 30 -5.75 -38.71 -0.88
C ASP A 30 -7.12 -39.35 -1.12
N THR A 31 -7.64 -39.29 -2.34
CA THR A 31 -8.59 -40.29 -2.85
C THR A 31 -8.32 -40.58 -4.32
N GLN A 32 -7.77 -41.78 -4.53
CA GLN A 32 -7.78 -42.51 -5.81
C GLN A 32 -9.21 -43.01 -6.10
N THR A 33 -9.64 -42.95 -7.34
CA THR A 33 -10.61 -43.92 -7.89
C THR A 33 -10.36 -44.18 -9.39
N GLN A 34 -10.49 -45.46 -9.66
CA GLN A 34 -10.13 -46.27 -10.81
C GLN A 34 -11.01 -46.02 -12.06
N GLY A 35 -10.46 -46.50 -13.17
CA GLY A 35 -11.02 -46.39 -14.52
C GLY A 35 -12.11 -47.43 -14.85
N GLY A 36 -12.70 -47.23 -16.03
CA GLY A 36 -13.59 -48.18 -16.76
C GLY A 36 -13.84 -47.64 -18.20
N PRO A 37 -14.30 -48.42 -19.15
CA PRO A 37 -13.63 -48.58 -20.43
C PRO A 37 -14.23 -47.78 -21.62
N LYS A 38 -13.45 -47.72 -22.71
CA LYS A 38 -13.75 -47.11 -24.03
C LYS A 38 -14.79 -47.90 -24.83
N GLU A 39 -15.61 -47.17 -25.62
CA GLU A 39 -16.09 -47.62 -26.91
C GLU A 39 -16.13 -46.46 -27.94
N PRO A 40 -16.02 -46.72 -29.27
CA PRO A 40 -15.72 -45.74 -30.29
C PRO A 40 -16.94 -45.30 -31.07
N GLY A 41 -17.06 -44.00 -31.27
CA GLY A 41 -18.06 -43.38 -32.18
C GLY A 41 -17.45 -42.31 -33.03
N SER A 42 -17.42 -42.51 -34.35
CA SER A 42 -16.96 -41.59 -35.37
C SER A 42 -17.89 -40.38 -35.51
N ALA A 43 -17.32 -39.18 -35.38
CA ALA A 43 -17.97 -37.96 -35.86
C ALA A 43 -16.91 -37.02 -36.44
N SER A 44 -17.21 -36.48 -37.60
CA SER A 44 -16.42 -35.52 -38.38
C SER A 44 -16.01 -34.30 -37.60
N PRO A 45 -14.85 -33.68 -37.88
CA PRO A 45 -14.39 -32.51 -37.17
C PRO A 45 -15.18 -31.26 -37.53
N GLN A 46 -16.07 -30.82 -36.69
CA GLN A 46 -16.53 -29.42 -36.67
C GLN A 46 -15.40 -28.51 -36.21
N PRO A 47 -15.26 -27.28 -36.76
CA PRO A 47 -14.26 -26.36 -36.29
C PRO A 47 -14.55 -26.00 -34.82
N SER A 48 -13.70 -26.50 -33.93
CA SER A 48 -13.78 -26.17 -32.52
C SER A 48 -13.49 -24.67 -32.37
N THR A 49 -14.52 -23.90 -32.15
CA THR A 49 -14.40 -22.61 -31.46
C THR A 49 -13.98 -22.91 -30.03
N ARG A 50 -12.66 -23.07 -29.84
CA ARG A 50 -12.11 -23.02 -28.46
C ARG A 50 -12.55 -21.69 -27.88
N PRO A 51 -13.25 -21.65 -26.74
CA PRO A 51 -13.48 -20.40 -26.03
C PRO A 51 -12.10 -19.78 -25.79
N ARG A 52 -11.93 -18.49 -26.12
CA ARG A 52 -10.76 -17.72 -25.68
C ARG A 52 -10.60 -18.04 -24.22
N ASN A 53 -9.40 -18.46 -23.81
CA ASN A 53 -9.03 -18.64 -22.43
C ASN A 53 -9.38 -17.33 -21.70
N LEU A 54 -10.57 -17.26 -21.12
CA LEU A 54 -11.00 -16.13 -20.32
C LEU A 54 -10.05 -16.12 -19.11
N ASP A 55 -9.25 -15.08 -18.99
CA ASP A 55 -8.47 -14.83 -17.80
C ASP A 55 -9.43 -14.89 -16.59
N PRO A 56 -9.29 -15.88 -15.70
CA PRO A 56 -10.24 -16.08 -14.60
C PRO A 56 -10.28 -14.91 -13.62
N TRP A 57 -9.29 -14.02 -13.69
CA TRP A 57 -9.19 -12.83 -12.85
C TRP A 57 -9.75 -11.56 -13.50
N SER A 58 -10.15 -11.61 -14.76
CA SER A 58 -10.56 -10.42 -15.53
C SER A 58 -11.72 -9.67 -14.89
N GLU A 59 -12.75 -10.39 -14.43
CA GLU A 59 -13.90 -9.79 -13.76
C GLU A 59 -13.50 -9.20 -12.40
N THR A 60 -12.74 -9.94 -11.60
CA THR A 60 -12.27 -9.48 -10.29
C THR A 60 -11.41 -8.23 -10.43
N ARG A 61 -10.56 -8.17 -11.47
CA ARG A 61 -9.73 -7.01 -11.78
C ARG A 61 -10.57 -5.81 -12.23
N ALA A 62 -11.59 -6.03 -13.05
CA ALA A 62 -12.51 -4.98 -13.46
C ALA A 62 -13.27 -4.38 -12.26
N ARG A 63 -13.75 -5.23 -11.35
CA ARG A 63 -14.40 -4.80 -10.11
C ARG A 63 -13.48 -3.99 -9.20
N LEU A 64 -12.22 -4.43 -9.03
CA LEU A 64 -11.23 -3.64 -8.28
C LEU A 64 -11.12 -2.22 -8.87
N VAL A 65 -10.96 -2.11 -10.19
CA VAL A 65 -10.79 -0.79 -10.83
C VAL A 65 -12.03 0.08 -10.59
N GLU A 66 -13.22 -0.47 -10.74
CA GLU A 66 -14.46 0.28 -10.54
C GLU A 66 -14.65 0.74 -9.10
N TYR A 67 -14.52 -0.18 -8.13
CA TYR A 67 -14.87 0.09 -6.74
C TYR A 67 -13.75 0.74 -5.93
N GLU A 68 -12.48 0.52 -6.28
CA GLU A 68 -11.34 1.00 -5.48
C GLU A 68 -10.53 2.09 -6.19
N VAL A 69 -10.60 2.18 -7.52
CA VAL A 69 -9.84 3.16 -8.29
C VAL A 69 -10.75 4.30 -8.75
N VAL A 70 -11.78 3.99 -9.54
CA VAL A 70 -12.72 5.00 -10.05
C VAL A 70 -13.53 5.63 -8.92
N ALA A 71 -14.11 4.82 -8.04
CA ALA A 71 -14.88 5.31 -6.89
C ALA A 71 -14.04 6.12 -5.88
N ALA A 72 -12.72 5.92 -5.85
CA ALA A 72 -11.81 6.71 -5.03
C ALA A 72 -11.32 8.01 -5.73
N GLY A 73 -11.78 8.28 -6.96
CA GLY A 73 -11.61 9.58 -7.61
C GLY A 73 -10.62 9.64 -8.78
N VAL A 74 -10.05 8.51 -9.22
CA VAL A 74 -9.26 8.45 -10.46
C VAL A 74 -10.20 8.57 -11.67
N LYS A 75 -9.93 9.53 -12.57
CA LYS A 75 -10.81 9.90 -13.67
C LYS A 75 -10.25 9.61 -15.06
N ASP A 76 -8.93 9.46 -15.20
CA ASP A 76 -8.32 9.15 -16.50
C ASP A 76 -8.68 7.72 -16.93
N THR A 77 -9.58 7.60 -17.90
CA THR A 77 -10.07 6.32 -18.42
C THR A 77 -8.94 5.46 -18.98
N ARG A 78 -7.88 6.06 -19.57
CA ARG A 78 -6.72 5.34 -20.09
C ARG A 78 -5.94 4.66 -18.97
N VAL A 79 -5.79 5.35 -17.82
CA VAL A 79 -5.18 4.77 -16.62
C VAL A 79 -6.04 3.62 -16.09
N CYS A 80 -7.36 3.82 -16.01
CA CYS A 80 -8.28 2.77 -15.59
C CYS A 80 -8.22 1.55 -16.51
N ASP A 81 -8.12 1.76 -17.83
CA ASP A 81 -8.01 0.68 -18.82
C ASP A 81 -6.66 -0.04 -18.72
N ALA A 82 -5.57 0.70 -18.52
CA ALA A 82 -4.25 0.12 -18.24
C ALA A 82 -4.29 -0.80 -17.01
N MET A 83 -4.94 -0.34 -15.93
CA MET A 83 -5.13 -1.15 -14.71
C MET A 83 -5.98 -2.39 -14.96
N ARG A 84 -7.04 -2.30 -15.78
CA ARG A 84 -7.87 -3.44 -16.19
C ARG A 84 -7.10 -4.45 -17.05
N ALA A 85 -6.18 -3.96 -17.88
CA ALA A 85 -5.37 -4.81 -18.77
C ALA A 85 -4.22 -5.51 -18.04
N THR A 86 -3.66 -4.89 -16.97
CA THR A 86 -2.44 -5.38 -16.30
C THR A 86 -2.77 -6.44 -15.24
N PRO A 87 -2.29 -7.71 -15.39
CA PRO A 87 -2.61 -8.82 -14.49
C PRO A 87 -1.81 -8.74 -13.19
N ARG A 88 -2.29 -7.96 -12.21
CA ARG A 88 -1.58 -7.71 -10.94
C ARG A 88 -1.18 -8.99 -10.20
N HIS A 89 -1.98 -10.06 -10.28
CA HIS A 89 -1.69 -11.35 -9.64
C HIS A 89 -0.39 -12.00 -10.14
N GLU A 90 0.08 -11.65 -11.34
CA GLU A 90 1.36 -12.12 -11.88
C GLU A 90 2.59 -11.43 -11.26
N PHE A 91 2.37 -10.29 -10.58
CA PHE A 91 3.40 -9.48 -9.94
C PHE A 91 3.51 -9.68 -8.42
N VAL A 92 2.75 -10.63 -7.87
CA VAL A 92 2.78 -10.97 -6.45
C VAL A 92 3.18 -12.44 -6.25
N PRO A 93 3.80 -12.77 -5.09
CA PRO A 93 4.11 -14.16 -4.75
C PRO A 93 2.86 -15.06 -4.78
N ALA A 94 3.01 -16.30 -5.24
CA ALA A 94 1.89 -17.23 -5.42
C ALA A 94 0.94 -17.36 -4.21
N PRO A 95 1.42 -17.45 -2.95
CA PRO A 95 0.53 -17.53 -1.78
C PRO A 95 -0.35 -16.29 -1.58
N LEU A 96 0.04 -15.13 -2.18
CA LEU A 96 -0.64 -13.86 -2.01
C LEU A 96 -1.54 -13.49 -3.20
N ARG A 97 -1.57 -14.30 -4.26
CA ARG A 97 -2.36 -14.00 -5.48
C ARG A 97 -3.85 -13.79 -5.21
N ARG A 98 -4.41 -14.48 -4.22
CA ARG A 98 -5.80 -14.31 -3.79
C ARG A 98 -6.12 -12.90 -3.28
N TYR A 99 -5.10 -12.15 -2.84
CA TYR A 99 -5.23 -10.78 -2.36
C TYR A 99 -4.84 -9.72 -3.40
N ALA A 100 -4.40 -10.15 -4.59
CA ALA A 100 -3.87 -9.25 -5.61
C ALA A 100 -4.86 -8.16 -6.05
N TYR A 101 -6.15 -8.43 -5.91
CA TYR A 101 -7.23 -7.55 -6.33
C TYR A 101 -7.98 -6.90 -5.16
N PHE A 102 -7.34 -6.78 -4.00
CA PHE A 102 -7.75 -5.88 -2.92
C PHE A 102 -6.93 -4.60 -2.99
N ASP A 103 -7.50 -3.45 -2.58
CA ASP A 103 -6.74 -2.17 -2.55
C ASP A 103 -5.80 -2.11 -1.36
N ILE A 104 -4.86 -3.03 -1.32
CA ILE A 104 -3.82 -3.14 -0.30
C ILE A 104 -2.44 -3.31 -0.94
N GLY A 105 -1.42 -2.84 -0.22
CA GLY A 105 -0.05 -3.22 -0.52
C GLY A 105 0.20 -4.68 -0.10
N LEU A 106 1.04 -5.39 -0.85
CA LEU A 106 1.37 -6.79 -0.56
C LEU A 106 2.88 -6.98 -0.53
N PRO A 107 3.41 -7.82 0.39
CA PRO A 107 4.83 -8.10 0.42
C PRO A 107 5.28 -8.85 -0.84
N ILE A 108 6.42 -8.42 -1.40
CA ILE A 108 7.04 -9.04 -2.57
C ILE A 108 8.41 -9.66 -2.27
N GLY A 109 8.77 -9.75 -1.00
CA GLY A 109 10.08 -10.18 -0.53
C GLY A 109 11.05 -9.02 -0.32
N GLU A 110 12.24 -9.32 0.22
CA GLU A 110 13.31 -8.36 0.49
C GLU A 110 12.87 -7.14 1.32
N GLY A 111 11.86 -7.33 2.14
CA GLY A 111 11.25 -6.23 2.89
C GLY A 111 10.53 -5.19 2.03
N GLN A 112 10.24 -5.48 0.76
CA GLN A 112 9.55 -4.58 -0.15
C GLN A 112 8.10 -5.00 -0.40
N THR A 113 7.26 -4.07 -0.90
CA THR A 113 5.87 -4.34 -1.25
C THR A 113 5.52 -3.81 -2.64
N ILE A 114 4.55 -4.43 -3.28
CA ILE A 114 3.80 -3.82 -4.37
C ILE A 114 2.79 -2.84 -3.78
N SER A 115 2.76 -1.61 -4.28
CA SER A 115 1.83 -0.56 -3.83
C SER A 115 0.37 -0.97 -4.06
N SER A 116 -0.57 -0.42 -3.27
CA SER A 116 -1.99 -0.66 -3.48
C SER A 116 -2.45 -0.18 -4.87
N PRO A 117 -3.45 -0.84 -5.48
CA PRO A 117 -3.96 -0.48 -6.81
C PRO A 117 -4.35 0.99 -6.95
N PHE A 118 -5.06 1.54 -5.97
CA PHE A 118 -5.43 2.95 -6.00
C PHE A 118 -4.21 3.87 -6.08
N VAL A 119 -3.19 3.62 -5.27
CA VAL A 119 -1.98 4.46 -5.25
C VAL A 119 -1.26 4.41 -6.60
N VAL A 120 -1.14 3.20 -7.20
CA VAL A 120 -0.56 3.02 -8.54
C VAL A 120 -1.33 3.83 -9.58
N ALA A 121 -2.66 3.71 -9.61
CA ALA A 121 -3.50 4.45 -10.56
C ALA A 121 -3.45 5.96 -10.34
N TYR A 122 -3.54 6.39 -9.07
CA TYR A 122 -3.53 7.81 -8.72
C TYR A 122 -2.20 8.48 -9.09
N MET A 123 -1.06 7.86 -8.75
CA MET A 123 0.25 8.41 -9.13
C MET A 123 0.43 8.44 -10.64
N THR A 124 -0.06 7.43 -11.36
CA THR A 124 -0.03 7.39 -12.83
C THR A 124 -0.87 8.49 -13.43
N GLU A 125 -2.08 8.74 -12.92
CA GLU A 125 -2.94 9.85 -13.37
C GLU A 125 -2.27 11.21 -13.16
N GLN A 126 -1.62 11.41 -11.98
CA GLN A 126 -0.93 12.67 -11.69
C GLN A 126 0.25 12.95 -12.62
N LEU A 127 0.87 11.94 -13.19
CA LEU A 127 1.88 12.13 -14.23
C LEU A 127 1.30 12.68 -15.54
N GLN A 128 0.01 12.45 -15.82
CA GLN A 128 -0.63 12.76 -17.11
C GLN A 128 0.17 12.16 -18.28
N PRO A 129 0.31 10.82 -18.35
CA PRO A 129 1.15 10.17 -19.35
C PRO A 129 0.58 10.36 -20.77
N ARG A 130 1.47 10.50 -21.75
CA ARG A 130 1.14 10.61 -23.17
C ARG A 130 1.78 9.45 -23.95
N PRO A 131 1.19 9.00 -25.04
CA PRO A 131 1.74 7.89 -25.83
C PRO A 131 3.16 8.12 -26.36
N THR A 132 3.62 9.37 -26.41
CA THR A 132 4.96 9.75 -26.88
C THR A 132 5.97 9.90 -25.75
N ASP A 133 5.54 9.81 -24.48
CA ASP A 133 6.40 10.10 -23.34
C ASP A 133 7.44 9.00 -23.09
N LYS A 134 8.61 9.42 -22.66
CA LYS A 134 9.66 8.62 -22.05
C LYS A 134 9.60 8.78 -20.54
N VAL A 135 9.37 7.71 -19.81
CA VAL A 135 9.16 7.74 -18.36
C VAL A 135 10.29 7.04 -17.62
N LEU A 136 10.79 7.66 -16.54
CA LEU A 136 11.68 7.03 -15.58
C LEU A 136 10.90 6.65 -14.32
N GLU A 137 10.98 5.38 -13.93
CA GLU A 137 10.51 4.87 -12.64
C GLU A 137 11.69 4.57 -11.72
N ILE A 138 11.59 5.02 -10.46
CA ILE A 138 12.54 4.67 -9.40
C ILE A 138 11.85 3.76 -8.40
N GLY A 139 12.34 2.52 -8.28
CA GLY A 139 11.77 1.47 -7.45
C GLY A 139 10.91 0.49 -8.27
N THR A 140 11.53 -0.30 -9.13
CA THR A 140 10.83 -1.31 -9.96
C THR A 140 10.02 -2.28 -9.12
N GLY A 141 10.56 -2.72 -7.99
CA GLY A 141 9.90 -3.65 -7.07
C GLY A 141 9.50 -4.95 -7.77
N SER A 142 8.20 -5.15 -7.94
CA SER A 142 7.64 -6.29 -8.68
C SER A 142 7.59 -6.09 -10.19
N GLY A 143 7.70 -4.84 -10.69
CA GLY A 143 7.49 -4.44 -12.07
C GLY A 143 6.04 -4.04 -12.41
N TYR A 144 5.13 -4.02 -11.41
CA TYR A 144 3.70 -3.76 -11.68
C TYR A 144 3.44 -2.32 -12.14
N GLN A 145 4.06 -1.32 -11.51
CA GLN A 145 3.91 0.09 -11.90
C GLN A 145 4.48 0.31 -13.31
N ALA A 146 5.66 -0.27 -13.62
CA ALA A 146 6.23 -0.23 -14.97
C ALA A 146 5.28 -0.86 -16.02
N ALA A 147 4.66 -2.00 -15.68
CA ALA A 147 3.71 -2.68 -16.55
C ALA A 147 2.45 -1.83 -16.83
N VAL A 148 1.92 -1.13 -15.82
CA VAL A 148 0.79 -0.19 -16.00
C VAL A 148 1.18 0.96 -16.91
N LEU A 149 2.36 1.57 -16.70
CA LEU A 149 2.88 2.66 -17.53
C LEU A 149 3.10 2.23 -18.99
N SER A 150 3.54 1.00 -19.20
CA SER A 150 3.91 0.47 -20.52
C SER A 150 2.83 0.68 -21.61
N SER A 151 1.56 0.55 -21.24
CA SER A 151 0.44 0.74 -22.19
C SER A 151 0.08 2.20 -22.45
N LEU A 152 0.65 3.13 -21.69
CA LEU A 152 0.29 4.56 -21.70
C LEU A 152 1.35 5.44 -22.35
N VAL A 153 2.58 4.94 -22.53
CA VAL A 153 3.74 5.72 -22.94
C VAL A 153 4.59 4.99 -23.99
N ALA A 154 5.51 5.73 -24.64
CA ALA A 154 6.41 5.12 -25.63
C ALA A 154 7.45 4.20 -24.98
N GLU A 155 8.09 4.66 -23.91
CA GLU A 155 9.20 3.96 -23.26
C GLU A 155 9.14 4.12 -21.75
N VAL A 156 9.41 3.01 -21.02
CA VAL A 156 9.57 3.01 -19.56
C VAL A 156 10.96 2.53 -19.22
N TYR A 157 11.67 3.33 -18.46
CA TYR A 157 12.97 3.00 -17.86
C TYR A 157 12.75 2.85 -16.36
N SER A 158 13.16 1.73 -15.77
CA SER A 158 12.86 1.42 -14.37
C SER A 158 14.12 0.94 -13.65
N ILE A 159 14.42 1.54 -12.49
CA ILE A 159 15.62 1.24 -11.68
C ILE A 159 15.21 0.57 -10.39
N GLU A 160 15.90 -0.55 -10.07
CA GLU A 160 15.76 -1.28 -8.82
C GLU A 160 17.13 -1.45 -8.16
N ILE A 161 17.22 -1.12 -6.86
CA ILE A 161 18.46 -1.29 -6.11
C ILE A 161 18.64 -2.71 -5.56
N VAL A 162 17.51 -3.40 -5.30
CA VAL A 162 17.53 -4.78 -4.80
C VAL A 162 17.67 -5.75 -5.96
N GLU A 163 18.85 -6.31 -6.14
CA GLU A 163 19.19 -7.14 -7.29
C GLU A 163 18.22 -8.30 -7.51
N THR A 164 17.85 -9.03 -6.45
CA THR A 164 16.92 -10.17 -6.52
C THR A 164 15.53 -9.76 -7.00
N LEU A 165 15.04 -8.57 -6.59
CA LEU A 165 13.78 -8.00 -7.06
C LEU A 165 13.88 -7.57 -8.52
N GLY A 166 14.91 -6.81 -8.87
CA GLY A 166 15.13 -6.32 -10.24
C GLY A 166 15.21 -7.45 -11.26
N GLN A 167 15.94 -8.53 -10.95
CA GLN A 167 16.02 -9.72 -11.80
C GLN A 167 14.67 -10.42 -11.95
N ARG A 168 13.89 -10.53 -10.87
CA ARG A 168 12.57 -11.14 -10.91
C ARG A 168 11.57 -10.29 -11.69
N ALA A 169 11.58 -8.98 -11.49
CA ALA A 169 10.75 -8.03 -12.23
C ALA A 169 11.03 -8.09 -13.73
N ALA A 170 12.32 -8.03 -14.13
CA ALA A 170 12.72 -8.13 -15.53
C ALA A 170 12.21 -9.42 -16.20
N LYS A 171 12.35 -10.58 -15.55
CA LYS A 171 11.81 -11.86 -16.03
C LYS A 171 10.29 -11.85 -16.15
N THR A 172 9.59 -11.25 -15.19
CA THR A 172 8.13 -11.16 -15.20
C THR A 172 7.64 -10.26 -16.34
N LEU A 173 8.23 -9.08 -16.50
CA LEU A 173 7.93 -8.13 -17.57
C LEU A 173 8.18 -8.74 -18.95
N GLN A 174 9.32 -9.40 -19.14
CA GLN A 174 9.65 -10.12 -20.38
C GLN A 174 8.64 -11.23 -20.70
N ARG A 175 8.32 -12.09 -19.70
CA ARG A 175 7.36 -13.19 -19.85
C ARG A 175 5.96 -12.70 -20.23
N LEU A 176 5.57 -11.54 -19.71
CA LEU A 176 4.25 -10.94 -20.00
C LEU A 176 4.23 -10.05 -21.24
N GLY A 177 5.37 -9.88 -21.93
CA GLY A 177 5.44 -9.18 -23.21
C GLY A 177 5.51 -7.65 -23.15
N TYR A 178 5.94 -7.06 -22.02
CA TYR A 178 6.13 -5.60 -21.88
C TYR A 178 7.43 -5.15 -22.56
N ALA A 179 7.43 -5.11 -23.90
CA ALA A 179 8.64 -4.92 -24.72
C ALA A 179 9.25 -3.50 -24.64
N ASN A 180 8.46 -2.48 -24.25
CA ASN A 180 8.90 -1.10 -24.13
C ASN A 180 9.35 -0.74 -22.68
N VAL A 181 9.51 -1.75 -21.82
CA VAL A 181 10.04 -1.56 -20.46
C VAL A 181 11.48 -2.05 -20.39
N THR A 182 12.39 -1.13 -20.09
CA THR A 182 13.82 -1.42 -19.86
C THR A 182 14.13 -1.30 -18.37
N THR A 183 14.72 -2.32 -17.76
CA THR A 183 15.04 -2.34 -16.33
C THR A 183 16.54 -2.30 -16.09
N LYS A 184 16.96 -1.64 -15.00
CA LYS A 184 18.36 -1.56 -14.55
C LYS A 184 18.45 -1.85 -13.06
N ILE A 185 19.47 -2.60 -12.65
CA ILE A 185 19.85 -2.75 -11.25
C ILE A 185 20.81 -1.63 -10.91
N GLY A 186 20.49 -0.80 -9.90
CA GLY A 186 21.32 0.33 -9.52
C GLY A 186 20.68 1.26 -8.49
N ASP A 187 21.44 2.27 -8.08
CA ASP A 187 20.99 3.30 -7.14
C ASP A 187 20.11 4.34 -7.86
N GLY A 188 18.82 4.35 -7.51
CA GLY A 188 17.83 5.26 -8.07
C GLY A 188 18.09 6.75 -7.81
N TYR A 189 18.89 7.09 -6.78
CA TYR A 189 19.31 8.47 -6.53
C TYR A 189 20.09 9.08 -7.71
N GLN A 190 20.74 8.24 -8.52
CA GLN A 190 21.51 8.68 -9.69
C GLN A 190 20.66 8.86 -10.94
N GLY A 191 19.43 8.34 -10.94
CA GLY A 191 18.63 8.26 -12.15
C GLY A 191 19.28 7.42 -13.25
N TRP A 192 19.01 7.79 -14.51
CA TRP A 192 19.55 7.07 -15.69
C TRP A 192 19.97 8.06 -16.78
N ALA A 193 21.14 8.66 -16.61
CA ALA A 193 21.65 9.77 -17.43
C ALA A 193 21.73 9.43 -18.92
N GLU A 194 22.08 8.17 -19.28
CA GLU A 194 22.23 7.74 -20.68
C GLU A 194 20.90 7.82 -21.48
N HIS A 195 19.78 7.81 -20.79
CA HIS A 195 18.45 7.89 -21.41
C HIS A 195 17.74 9.21 -21.18
N ALA A 196 18.37 10.16 -20.44
CA ALA A 196 17.81 11.49 -20.24
C ALA A 196 17.76 12.30 -21.55
N PRO A 197 16.89 13.32 -21.67
CA PRO A 197 15.90 13.73 -20.68
C PRO A 197 14.65 12.85 -20.67
N PHE A 198 13.96 12.80 -19.52
CA PHE A 198 12.69 12.11 -19.35
C PHE A 198 11.52 13.11 -19.38
N ASP A 199 10.42 12.71 -19.98
CA ASP A 199 9.17 13.50 -19.99
C ASP A 199 8.50 13.48 -18.63
N LYS A 200 8.56 12.32 -17.97
CA LYS A 200 7.95 12.06 -16.66
C LYS A 200 8.89 11.25 -15.79
N ILE A 201 8.83 11.49 -14.47
CA ILE A 201 9.50 10.66 -13.48
C ILE A 201 8.51 10.26 -12.41
N ILE A 202 8.48 8.97 -12.06
CA ILE A 202 7.70 8.45 -10.93
C ILE A 202 8.64 7.79 -9.93
N VAL A 203 8.54 8.19 -8.66
CA VAL A 203 9.33 7.61 -7.58
C VAL A 203 8.41 6.81 -6.68
N THR A 204 8.57 5.51 -6.63
CA THR A 204 7.72 4.57 -5.88
C THR A 204 8.32 4.15 -4.54
N CYS A 205 9.22 4.96 -4.03
CA CYS A 205 9.84 4.90 -2.71
C CYS A 205 10.05 6.32 -2.19
N SER A 206 10.25 6.53 -0.88
CA SER A 206 10.28 7.85 -0.28
C SER A 206 11.71 8.32 0.01
N PRO A 207 12.29 9.24 -0.77
CA PRO A 207 13.49 9.96 -0.40
C PRO A 207 13.16 11.07 0.60
N GLU A 208 14.18 11.61 1.26
CA GLU A 208 14.01 12.80 2.12
C GLU A 208 13.70 14.06 1.29
N ASN A 209 14.45 14.23 0.21
CA ASN A 209 14.31 15.32 -0.75
C ASN A 209 14.35 14.74 -2.17
N VAL A 210 13.87 15.50 -3.15
CA VAL A 210 14.00 15.09 -4.55
C VAL A 210 15.47 15.01 -4.92
N PRO A 211 16.00 13.87 -5.36
CA PRO A 211 17.39 13.74 -5.76
C PRO A 211 17.76 14.68 -6.91
N LYS A 212 18.85 15.44 -6.76
CA LYS A 212 19.31 16.41 -7.77
C LYS A 212 19.43 15.79 -9.18
N PRO A 213 20.01 14.58 -9.36
CA PRO A 213 20.07 13.96 -10.69
C PRO A 213 18.70 13.77 -11.34
N LEU A 214 17.65 13.49 -10.57
CA LEU A 214 16.28 13.35 -11.14
C LEU A 214 15.74 14.69 -11.63
N VAL A 215 16.05 15.80 -10.92
CA VAL A 215 15.69 17.15 -11.36
C VAL A 215 16.40 17.51 -12.66
N GLU A 216 17.69 17.20 -12.75
CA GLU A 216 18.51 17.47 -13.94
C GLU A 216 18.02 16.68 -15.16
N GLN A 217 17.67 15.40 -14.94
CA GLN A 217 17.21 14.46 -15.98
C GLN A 217 15.73 14.66 -16.40
N LEU A 218 14.93 15.40 -15.63
CA LEU A 218 13.57 15.76 -16.01
C LEU A 218 13.63 16.88 -17.05
N ARG A 219 12.90 16.76 -18.16
CA ARG A 219 12.82 17.82 -19.17
C ARG A 219 12.08 19.04 -18.64
N GLU A 220 12.25 20.18 -19.31
CA GLU A 220 11.42 21.38 -19.09
C GLU A 220 9.94 21.07 -19.38
N GLY A 221 9.03 21.52 -18.51
CA GLY A 221 7.61 21.16 -18.53
C GLY A 221 7.30 19.71 -18.12
N GLY A 222 8.32 18.92 -17.76
CA GLY A 222 8.18 17.54 -17.28
C GLY A 222 7.53 17.46 -15.90
N ARG A 223 6.91 16.33 -15.58
CA ARG A 223 6.22 16.08 -14.30
C ARG A 223 6.94 14.98 -13.52
N LEU A 224 7.08 15.19 -12.22
CA LEU A 224 7.67 14.24 -11.28
C LEU A 224 6.72 14.01 -10.12
N VAL A 225 6.33 12.76 -9.85
CA VAL A 225 5.51 12.38 -8.71
C VAL A 225 6.36 11.59 -7.73
N VAL A 226 6.41 12.04 -6.48
CA VAL A 226 7.27 11.45 -5.44
C VAL A 226 6.64 11.56 -4.06
N PRO A 227 6.69 10.53 -3.20
CA PRO A 227 6.32 10.63 -1.79
C PRO A 227 7.47 11.27 -1.00
N LEU A 228 7.27 12.45 -0.45
CA LEU A 228 8.24 13.15 0.41
C LEU A 228 7.74 13.25 1.84
N GLY A 229 8.63 13.26 2.79
CA GLY A 229 8.33 13.47 4.20
C GLY A 229 9.14 12.61 5.15
N GLN A 230 8.75 12.64 6.41
CA GLN A 230 9.36 11.79 7.44
C GLN A 230 9.03 10.32 7.19
N ARG A 231 9.80 9.40 7.80
CA ARG A 231 9.65 7.95 7.55
C ARG A 231 8.24 7.39 7.73
N TYR A 232 7.39 8.03 8.51
CA TYR A 232 6.03 7.59 8.84
C TYR A 232 4.94 8.62 8.49
N GLN A 233 5.32 9.78 7.99
CA GLN A 233 4.39 10.81 7.53
C GLN A 233 4.90 11.38 6.21
N GLN A 234 4.31 10.92 5.12
CA GLN A 234 4.67 11.33 3.78
C GLN A 234 3.47 11.91 3.06
N THR A 235 3.75 12.85 2.18
CA THR A 235 2.77 13.39 1.25
C THR A 235 3.25 13.10 -0.17
N LEU A 236 2.37 12.60 -1.02
CA LEU A 236 2.62 12.58 -2.45
C LEU A 236 2.70 14.03 -2.94
N ILE A 237 3.78 14.35 -3.62
CA ILE A 237 3.98 15.67 -4.21
C ILE A 237 4.16 15.51 -5.71
N LEU A 238 3.42 16.30 -6.45
CA LEU A 238 3.64 16.51 -7.86
C LEU A 238 4.55 17.70 -8.04
N PHE A 239 5.61 17.51 -8.80
CA PHE A 239 6.46 18.59 -9.27
C PHE A 239 6.32 18.78 -10.78
N THR A 240 6.28 20.04 -11.20
CA THR A 240 6.44 20.41 -12.62
C THR A 240 7.72 21.23 -12.76
N LYS A 241 8.59 20.89 -13.72
CA LYS A 241 9.81 21.66 -13.97
C LYS A 241 9.46 22.87 -14.82
N VAL A 242 9.74 24.06 -14.29
CA VAL A 242 9.46 25.35 -14.94
C VAL A 242 10.68 26.26 -14.78
N HIS A 243 11.25 26.70 -15.89
CA HIS A 243 12.50 27.51 -15.92
C HIS A 243 13.63 26.89 -15.12
N GLY A 244 13.81 25.56 -15.26
CA GLY A 244 14.85 24.79 -14.58
C GLY A 244 14.60 24.48 -13.11
N ALA A 245 13.53 25.00 -12.49
CA ALA A 245 13.17 24.79 -11.10
C ALA A 245 11.92 23.90 -10.97
N LEU A 246 11.79 23.20 -9.83
CA LEU A 246 10.60 22.40 -9.53
C LEU A 246 9.54 23.25 -8.84
N GLN A 247 8.34 23.30 -9.40
CA GLN A 247 7.14 23.83 -8.76
C GLN A 247 6.38 22.69 -8.11
N ALA A 248 6.16 22.76 -6.80
CA ALA A 248 5.54 21.73 -5.99
C ALA A 248 4.03 21.91 -5.85
N GLU A 249 3.29 20.84 -6.01
CA GLU A 249 1.86 20.73 -5.72
C GLU A 249 1.66 19.56 -4.75
N PRO A 250 1.35 19.81 -3.46
CA PRO A 250 1.02 18.76 -2.52
C PRO A 250 -0.28 18.06 -2.93
N LEU A 251 -0.26 16.73 -2.99
CA LEU A 251 -1.42 15.93 -3.37
C LEU A 251 -2.11 15.37 -2.12
N GLN A 252 -1.84 14.10 -1.78
CA GLN A 252 -2.48 13.44 -0.65
C GLN A 252 -1.47 12.74 0.26
N PRO A 253 -1.81 12.57 1.54
CA PRO A 253 -1.02 11.77 2.45
C PRO A 253 -0.83 10.34 1.94
N THR A 254 0.34 9.79 2.17
CA THR A 254 0.71 8.48 1.67
C THR A 254 1.72 7.78 2.57
N PHE A 255 2.00 6.54 2.25
CA PHE A 255 2.92 5.71 3.01
C PHE A 255 3.76 4.84 2.08
N PHE A 256 5.04 5.19 1.91
CA PHE A 256 5.98 4.46 1.07
C PHE A 256 7.19 3.99 1.86
N VAL A 257 7.85 2.98 1.35
CA VAL A 257 9.18 2.57 1.83
C VAL A 257 10.20 3.67 1.62
N PRO A 258 11.22 3.73 2.46
CA PRO A 258 12.36 4.58 2.22
C PRO A 258 12.99 4.27 0.86
N MET A 259 13.42 5.30 0.16
CA MET A 259 14.27 5.16 -1.00
C MET A 259 15.65 4.68 -0.53
N MET A 260 16.00 3.41 -0.82
CA MET A 260 17.29 2.85 -0.45
C MET A 260 18.39 3.38 -1.36
N GLY A 261 19.62 3.43 -0.83
CA GLY A 261 20.78 3.89 -1.52
C GLY A 261 21.77 4.54 -0.56
N ARG A 262 22.89 5.01 -1.09
CA ARG A 262 23.93 5.65 -0.28
C ARG A 262 23.42 6.86 0.51
N ALA A 263 22.59 7.69 -0.12
CA ALA A 263 22.07 8.91 0.49
C ALA A 263 21.12 8.61 1.68
N GLU A 264 20.33 7.53 1.64
CA GLU A 264 19.51 7.12 2.79
C GLU A 264 20.35 6.59 3.94
N GLY A 265 21.48 5.91 3.63
CA GLY A 265 22.42 5.44 4.65
C GLY A 265 23.13 6.57 5.40
N GLU A 266 23.27 7.72 4.76
CA GLU A 266 23.88 8.93 5.33
C GLU A 266 22.83 9.84 6.02
N ARG A 267 21.55 9.52 5.94
CA ARG A 267 20.46 10.30 6.52
C ARG A 267 20.50 10.29 8.04
N ALA A 268 20.67 11.47 8.64
CA ALA A 268 20.48 11.64 10.07
C ALA A 268 18.97 11.56 10.40
N VAL A 269 18.55 10.47 11.03
CA VAL A 269 17.18 10.35 11.54
C VAL A 269 17.15 10.95 12.94
N PRO A 270 16.47 12.08 13.18
CA PRO A 270 16.26 12.57 14.54
C PRO A 270 15.59 11.48 15.36
N ALA A 271 16.11 11.21 16.55
CA ALA A 271 15.40 10.36 17.50
C ALA A 271 14.07 11.03 17.79
N ASP A 272 12.94 10.34 17.55
CA ASP A 272 11.65 10.84 17.98
C ASP A 272 11.62 10.75 19.50
N THR A 273 11.90 11.86 20.15
CA THR A 273 12.01 11.97 21.63
C THR A 273 10.68 12.36 22.27
N GLY A 274 9.63 12.52 21.47
CA GLY A 274 8.30 12.89 21.94
C GLY A 274 7.51 11.72 22.54
N GLU A 275 6.56 12.05 23.41
CA GLU A 275 5.51 11.11 23.76
C GLU A 275 4.69 10.76 22.51
N PRO A 276 4.28 9.49 22.34
CA PRO A 276 3.44 9.11 21.20
C PRO A 276 2.12 9.87 21.24
N VAL A 277 1.87 10.68 20.22
CA VAL A 277 0.68 11.53 20.13
C VAL A 277 -0.16 11.10 18.94
N LEU A 278 -1.42 10.78 19.22
CA LEU A 278 -2.44 10.61 18.19
C LEU A 278 -3.19 11.95 18.02
N VAL A 279 -3.22 12.46 16.79
CA VAL A 279 -3.85 13.75 16.50
C VAL A 279 -5.25 13.55 15.92
N ASN A 280 -6.15 14.52 16.15
CA ASN A 280 -7.48 14.58 15.57
C ASN A 280 -8.28 13.26 15.72
N GLY A 281 -8.21 12.63 16.88
CA GLY A 281 -9.00 11.44 17.18
C GLY A 281 -10.47 11.72 17.44
N ASP A 282 -10.84 12.99 17.64
CA ASP A 282 -12.22 13.50 17.72
C ASP A 282 -12.81 13.92 16.36
N PHE A 283 -12.02 13.82 15.29
CA PHE A 283 -12.37 14.09 13.90
C PHE A 283 -12.95 15.48 13.62
N LYS A 284 -12.69 16.47 14.47
CA LYS A 284 -13.18 17.86 14.28
C LYS A 284 -12.47 18.59 13.14
N ASN A 285 -11.21 18.26 12.87
CA ASN A 285 -10.45 18.82 11.78
C ASN A 285 -10.53 17.91 10.54
N ALA A 286 -11.46 18.23 9.62
CA ALA A 286 -11.70 17.42 8.43
C ALA A 286 -11.86 18.30 7.17
N PRO A 287 -10.77 18.94 6.68
CA PRO A 287 -10.82 19.73 5.47
C PRO A 287 -11.22 18.86 4.27
N GLY A 288 -12.22 19.28 3.50
CA GLY A 288 -12.70 18.53 2.33
C GLY A 288 -13.21 17.12 2.66
N SER A 289 -13.76 16.90 3.86
CA SER A 289 -14.26 15.60 4.37
C SER A 289 -13.19 14.56 4.70
N GLN A 290 -11.90 14.89 4.58
CA GLN A 290 -10.81 14.02 4.98
C GLN A 290 -10.33 14.37 6.39
N PRO A 291 -10.30 13.45 7.35
CA PRO A 291 -9.84 13.73 8.70
C PRO A 291 -8.32 14.00 8.69
N ALA A 292 -7.94 15.22 9.07
CA ALA A 292 -6.53 15.62 9.11
C ALA A 292 -5.72 14.67 10.02
N GLY A 293 -4.53 14.28 9.58
CA GLY A 293 -3.64 13.35 10.28
C GLY A 293 -3.99 11.87 10.13
N TRP A 294 -5.10 11.53 9.47
CA TRP A 294 -5.46 10.16 9.14
C TRP A 294 -5.19 9.86 7.67
N TYR A 295 -4.64 8.69 7.39
CA TYR A 295 -4.16 8.27 6.07
C TYR A 295 -4.94 7.06 5.59
N TYR A 296 -4.91 6.80 4.28
CA TYR A 296 -5.61 5.68 3.65
C TYR A 296 -7.08 5.56 4.06
N VAL A 297 -7.73 6.72 4.19
CA VAL A 297 -9.16 6.79 4.50
C VAL A 297 -9.96 6.24 3.33
N ARG A 298 -10.62 5.09 3.55
CA ARG A 298 -11.40 4.38 2.54
C ARG A 298 -12.79 4.09 3.06
N GLN A 299 -13.80 4.29 2.20
CA GLN A 299 -15.19 4.01 2.53
C GLN A 299 -15.61 4.64 3.87
N ALA A 300 -15.16 5.86 4.11
CA ALA A 300 -15.37 6.57 5.37
C ALA A 300 -15.72 8.04 5.14
N LYS A 301 -16.52 8.57 6.03
CA LYS A 301 -16.91 9.98 6.08
C LYS A 301 -16.89 10.49 7.51
N VAL A 302 -16.59 11.77 7.68
CA VAL A 302 -16.76 12.45 8.96
C VAL A 302 -18.20 12.93 9.05
N GLU A 303 -18.88 12.59 10.14
CA GLU A 303 -20.27 12.99 10.42
C GLU A 303 -20.49 13.26 11.91
N PRO A 304 -21.55 13.95 12.30
CA PRO A 304 -21.89 14.16 13.71
C PRO A 304 -22.05 12.82 14.45
N ASP A 305 -21.46 12.71 15.65
CA ASP A 305 -21.51 11.46 16.44
C ASP A 305 -22.86 11.23 17.12
N GLY A 306 -23.62 12.29 17.32
CA GLY A 306 -24.93 12.24 18.03
C GLY A 306 -24.82 12.00 19.53
N ARG A 307 -23.61 11.89 20.10
CA ARG A 307 -23.37 11.70 21.53
C ARG A 307 -23.25 13.05 22.27
N THR A 308 -22.50 13.95 21.66
CA THR A 308 -22.17 15.26 22.25
C THR A 308 -22.51 16.37 21.27
N PRO A 309 -22.98 17.54 21.74
CA PRO A 309 -23.14 18.69 20.87
C PRO A 309 -21.82 19.09 20.20
N GLY A 310 -21.79 19.07 18.85
CA GLY A 310 -20.59 19.38 18.08
C GLY A 310 -19.53 18.26 18.06
N GLY A 311 -19.87 17.05 18.55
CA GLY A 311 -19.01 15.88 18.44
C GLY A 311 -19.08 15.27 17.04
N ASN A 312 -17.94 14.77 16.56
CA ASN A 312 -17.80 14.11 15.27
C ASN A 312 -17.35 12.65 15.43
N CYS A 313 -17.67 11.84 14.42
CA CYS A 313 -17.15 10.49 14.29
C CYS A 313 -16.64 10.26 12.87
N LEU A 314 -15.73 9.30 12.72
CA LEU A 314 -15.40 8.72 11.43
C LEU A 314 -16.25 7.46 11.23
N SER A 315 -17.14 7.50 10.24
CA SER A 315 -18.08 6.43 9.94
C SER A 315 -17.65 5.70 8.70
N PHE A 316 -17.37 4.41 8.85
CA PHE A 316 -17.03 3.47 7.77
C PHE A 316 -18.28 2.74 7.35
N GLU A 317 -18.54 2.66 6.05
CA GLU A 317 -19.67 1.92 5.50
C GLU A 317 -19.21 1.04 4.34
N ASN A 318 -19.53 -0.24 4.39
CA ASN A 318 -19.10 -1.20 3.38
C ASN A 318 -20.18 -2.26 3.16
N ASP A 319 -20.62 -2.40 1.93
CA ASP A 319 -21.61 -3.39 1.46
C ASP A 319 -20.98 -4.56 0.69
N ALA A 320 -19.70 -4.42 0.30
CA ALA A 320 -18.98 -5.40 -0.52
C ALA A 320 -17.90 -6.13 0.30
N PRO A 321 -18.08 -7.43 0.61
CA PRO A 321 -17.08 -8.21 1.31
C PRO A 321 -15.70 -8.14 0.64
N GLY A 322 -14.64 -7.91 1.44
CA GLY A 322 -13.28 -7.79 0.96
C GLY A 322 -12.86 -6.39 0.53
N ARG A 323 -13.78 -5.45 0.35
CA ARG A 323 -13.48 -4.06 0.01
C ARG A 323 -12.85 -3.33 1.19
N ALA A 324 -11.81 -2.56 0.93
CA ALA A 324 -11.12 -1.79 1.97
C ALA A 324 -12.03 -0.68 2.54
N ALA A 325 -12.24 -0.69 3.85
CA ALA A 325 -12.96 0.33 4.60
C ALA A 325 -12.21 0.59 5.91
N GLN A 326 -11.31 1.57 5.89
CA GLN A 326 -10.32 1.75 6.95
C GLN A 326 -9.71 3.15 6.96
N ALA A 327 -9.05 3.50 8.05
CA ALA A 327 -8.16 4.64 8.19
C ALA A 327 -7.00 4.27 9.11
N LEU A 328 -5.87 4.91 8.95
CA LEU A 328 -4.71 4.70 9.80
C LEU A 328 -4.01 6.02 10.16
N GLN A 329 -3.34 6.03 11.28
CA GLN A 329 -2.42 7.09 11.68
C GLN A 329 -1.14 6.47 12.24
N ALA A 330 0.01 6.96 11.78
CA ALA A 330 1.30 6.56 12.31
C ALA A 330 1.76 7.52 13.41
N VAL A 331 2.33 6.98 14.47
CA VAL A 331 2.85 7.73 15.62
C VAL A 331 4.25 7.25 15.98
N GLY A 332 5.17 8.18 16.23
CA GLY A 332 6.49 7.86 16.75
C GLY A 332 6.36 7.28 18.15
N VAL A 333 7.15 6.26 18.48
CA VAL A 333 7.23 5.69 19.82
C VAL A 333 8.63 5.14 20.08
N ASP A 334 9.25 5.47 21.20
CA ASP A 334 10.49 4.83 21.62
C ASP A 334 10.22 3.84 22.76
N GLY A 335 10.26 2.54 22.46
CA GLY A 335 10.02 1.49 23.44
C GLY A 335 11.03 1.42 24.58
N ARG A 336 12.16 2.16 24.49
CA ARG A 336 13.11 2.33 25.60
C ARG A 336 12.63 3.35 26.64
N GLN A 337 11.74 4.27 26.25
CA GLN A 337 11.20 5.33 27.10
C GLN A 337 9.72 5.07 27.43
N THR A 338 8.96 4.62 26.46
CA THR A 338 7.53 4.31 26.59
C THR A 338 7.33 2.81 26.73
N HIS A 339 7.03 2.33 27.93
CA HIS A 339 6.88 0.89 28.21
C HIS A 339 5.45 0.39 28.01
N GLN A 340 4.47 1.25 28.19
CA GLN A 340 3.05 0.90 28.07
C GLN A 340 2.23 2.08 27.56
N ILE A 341 1.29 1.80 26.68
CA ILE A 341 0.28 2.74 26.22
C ILE A 341 -1.12 2.22 26.51
N GLU A 342 -2.07 3.12 26.62
CA GLU A 342 -3.50 2.82 26.61
C GLU A 342 -4.11 3.45 25.37
N ILE A 343 -4.78 2.63 24.54
CA ILE A 343 -5.60 3.11 23.43
C ILE A 343 -7.06 3.01 23.83
N SER A 344 -7.83 4.06 23.51
CA SER A 344 -9.27 4.09 23.78
C SER A 344 -10.03 4.58 22.55
N VAL A 345 -11.28 4.13 22.41
CA VAL A 345 -12.16 4.50 21.31
C VAL A 345 -13.63 4.40 21.74
N TRP A 346 -14.45 5.36 21.37
CA TRP A 346 -15.90 5.17 21.30
C TRP A 346 -16.24 4.54 19.98
N VAL A 347 -17.05 3.48 20.01
CA VAL A 347 -17.44 2.73 18.81
C VAL A 347 -18.93 2.39 18.84
N ARG A 348 -19.57 2.50 17.68
CA ARG A 348 -20.95 2.07 17.39
C ARG A 348 -20.94 1.21 16.14
N GLY A 349 -21.73 0.14 16.12
CA GLY A 349 -21.88 -0.76 15.00
C GLY A 349 -23.31 -0.92 14.52
N ARG A 350 -23.51 -1.06 13.21
CA ARG A 350 -24.80 -1.42 12.59
C ARG A 350 -24.58 -2.54 11.59
N GLN A 351 -25.20 -3.70 11.83
CA GLN A 351 -25.14 -4.89 10.97
C GLN A 351 -23.68 -5.29 10.59
N VAL A 352 -22.76 -5.12 11.53
CA VAL A 352 -21.34 -5.40 11.29
C VAL A 352 -21.12 -6.90 11.16
N GLN A 353 -20.50 -7.31 10.04
CA GLN A 353 -20.13 -8.69 9.79
C GLN A 353 -18.65 -8.76 9.43
N PRO A 354 -17.85 -9.59 10.11
CA PRO A 354 -16.48 -9.86 9.71
C PRO A 354 -16.43 -10.47 8.31
N GLY A 355 -15.34 -10.19 7.57
CA GLY A 355 -15.10 -10.84 6.28
C GLY A 355 -14.67 -12.31 6.42
N SER A 356 -14.51 -12.97 5.30
CA SER A 356 -14.19 -14.41 5.23
C SER A 356 -12.74 -14.76 5.62
N LEU A 357 -11.86 -13.76 5.63
CA LEU A 357 -10.43 -13.94 5.95
C LEU A 357 -10.13 -13.51 7.39
N PRO A 358 -9.17 -14.13 8.08
CA PRO A 358 -8.82 -13.79 9.47
C PRO A 358 -8.45 -12.31 9.67
N GLU A 359 -7.98 -11.68 8.62
CA GLU A 359 -7.56 -10.28 8.60
C GLU A 359 -8.72 -9.29 8.42
N GLN A 360 -9.84 -9.78 7.88
CA GLN A 360 -11.04 -8.97 7.59
C GLN A 360 -11.93 -8.88 8.83
N ARG A 361 -11.34 -8.46 9.94
CA ARG A 361 -12.03 -8.36 11.23
C ARG A 361 -12.18 -6.90 11.64
N PRO A 362 -13.42 -6.37 11.67
CA PRO A 362 -13.68 -5.00 12.11
C PRO A 362 -13.07 -4.71 13.48
N GLY A 363 -12.30 -3.62 13.60
CA GLY A 363 -11.62 -3.33 14.86
C GLY A 363 -10.72 -2.10 14.79
N LEU A 364 -10.12 -1.80 15.94
CA LEU A 364 -9.01 -0.87 16.08
C LEU A 364 -7.76 -1.67 16.45
N LEU A 365 -6.70 -1.48 15.70
CA LEU A 365 -5.44 -2.22 15.82
C LEU A 365 -4.30 -1.26 16.09
N VAL A 366 -3.32 -1.68 16.89
CA VAL A 366 -2.05 -1.00 17.07
C VAL A 366 -0.94 -1.96 16.69
N ALA A 367 -0.18 -1.62 15.66
CA ALA A 367 0.97 -2.39 15.20
C ALA A 367 2.26 -1.63 15.53
N PHE A 368 3.27 -2.33 16.07
CA PHE A 368 4.58 -1.77 16.39
C PHE A 368 5.61 -2.21 15.37
N PHE A 369 6.56 -1.32 15.10
CA PHE A 369 7.64 -1.53 14.14
C PHE A 369 8.97 -1.06 14.71
N ASN A 370 10.06 -1.74 14.35
CA ASN A 370 11.42 -1.36 14.73
C ASN A 370 11.97 -0.20 13.86
N ALA A 371 13.21 0.21 14.10
CA ALA A 371 13.87 1.27 13.33
C ALA A 371 13.98 0.97 11.83
N ASN A 372 14.00 -0.31 11.45
CA ASN A 372 14.02 -0.76 10.06
C ASN A 372 12.61 -0.98 9.50
N ARG A 373 11.58 -0.51 10.20
CA ARG A 373 10.15 -0.70 9.85
C ARG A 373 9.71 -2.16 9.74
N GLN A 374 10.41 -3.08 10.38
CA GLN A 374 9.94 -4.45 10.49
C GLN A 374 8.86 -4.55 11.56
N PRO A 375 7.75 -5.26 11.30
CA PRO A 375 6.70 -5.46 12.28
C PRO A 375 7.23 -6.27 13.47
N ILE A 376 6.85 -5.85 14.68
CA ILE A 376 7.23 -6.51 15.92
C ILE A 376 6.04 -7.23 16.53
N SER A 377 4.92 -6.50 16.66
CA SER A 377 3.70 -7.03 17.27
C SER A 377 2.49 -6.23 16.82
N LYS A 378 1.32 -6.87 16.88
CA LYS A 378 0.02 -6.25 16.59
C LYS A 378 -0.98 -6.67 17.64
N GLN A 379 -1.69 -5.71 18.24
CA GLN A 379 -2.75 -5.92 19.22
C GLN A 379 -3.91 -4.97 18.92
N GLY A 380 -5.12 -5.27 19.41
CA GLY A 380 -6.24 -4.38 19.12
C GLY A 380 -7.52 -4.67 19.89
N ILE A 381 -8.49 -3.80 19.66
CA ILE A 381 -9.85 -3.84 20.21
C ILE A 381 -10.77 -4.36 19.09
N GLY A 382 -11.40 -5.49 19.34
CA GLY A 382 -12.26 -6.16 18.37
C GLY A 382 -12.13 -7.69 18.48
N PRO A 383 -12.66 -8.49 17.54
CA PRO A 383 -13.46 -8.02 16.40
C PRO A 383 -14.83 -7.49 16.83
N TRP A 384 -15.28 -6.44 16.14
CA TRP A 384 -16.63 -5.93 16.31
C TRP A 384 -17.59 -6.68 15.41
N SER A 385 -18.81 -6.96 15.90
CA SER A 385 -19.84 -7.64 15.12
C SER A 385 -21.25 -7.27 15.60
N GLY A 386 -22.24 -7.41 14.71
CA GLY A 386 -23.65 -7.16 15.00
C GLY A 386 -24.01 -5.69 15.03
N THR A 387 -25.09 -5.37 15.76
CA THR A 387 -25.58 -4.00 15.97
C THR A 387 -25.49 -3.66 17.45
N PHE A 388 -24.81 -2.57 17.76
CA PHE A 388 -24.64 -2.07 19.14
C PHE A 388 -24.54 -0.54 19.11
N ASP A 389 -24.98 0.08 20.20
CA ASP A 389 -24.90 1.52 20.40
C ASP A 389 -23.51 1.93 20.89
N TRP A 390 -23.27 3.23 21.03
CA TRP A 390 -22.00 3.78 21.45
C TRP A 390 -21.50 3.14 22.76
N VAL A 391 -20.34 2.54 22.66
CA VAL A 391 -19.61 1.95 23.80
C VAL A 391 -18.16 2.38 23.76
N GLN A 392 -17.65 2.77 24.93
CA GLN A 392 -16.23 3.05 25.06
C GLN A 392 -15.45 1.76 25.30
N LYS A 393 -14.37 1.58 24.55
CA LYS A 393 -13.45 0.45 24.67
C LYS A 393 -12.04 0.96 24.96
N HIS A 394 -11.31 0.20 25.76
CA HIS A 394 -9.93 0.50 26.15
C HIS A 394 -9.07 -0.74 26.03
N LEU A 395 -7.80 -0.56 25.69
CA LEU A 395 -6.81 -1.63 25.69
C LEU A 395 -5.46 -1.08 26.15
N ARG A 396 -4.85 -1.72 27.13
CA ARG A 396 -3.46 -1.46 27.55
C ARG A 396 -2.53 -2.40 26.81
N ILE A 397 -1.50 -1.82 26.22
CA ILE A 397 -0.57 -2.51 25.34
C ILE A 397 0.84 -2.27 25.84
N LYS A 398 1.62 -3.33 26.03
CA LYS A 398 3.06 -3.23 26.27
C LYS A 398 3.76 -2.81 24.99
N VAL A 399 4.59 -1.78 25.06
CA VAL A 399 5.40 -1.33 23.95
C VAL A 399 6.67 -2.17 23.89
N PRO A 400 6.97 -2.84 22.77
CA PRO A 400 8.21 -3.58 22.61
C PRO A 400 9.44 -2.68 22.71
N LEU A 401 10.49 -3.13 23.36
CA LEU A 401 11.72 -2.35 23.58
C LEU A 401 12.35 -1.84 22.27
N SER A 402 12.26 -2.65 21.21
CA SER A 402 12.76 -2.31 19.88
C SER A 402 11.81 -1.43 19.06
N ALA A 403 10.62 -1.10 19.54
CA ALA A 403 9.67 -0.25 18.83
C ALA A 403 10.23 1.17 18.64
N ARG A 404 10.05 1.69 17.43
CA ARG A 404 10.37 3.07 17.06
C ARG A 404 9.20 3.77 16.39
N LEU A 405 8.17 3.00 16.04
CA LEU A 405 6.98 3.46 15.36
C LEU A 405 5.80 2.57 15.75
N ALA A 406 4.62 3.16 15.85
CA ALA A 406 3.36 2.46 15.91
C ALA A 406 2.42 2.97 14.80
N SER A 407 1.58 2.09 14.23
CA SER A 407 0.41 2.49 13.47
C SER A 407 -0.84 2.19 14.28
N VAL A 408 -1.74 3.18 14.36
CA VAL A 408 -3.10 3.03 14.86
C VAL A 408 -4.01 2.92 13.66
N GLU A 409 -4.70 1.80 13.55
CA GLU A 409 -5.44 1.40 12.37
C GLU A 409 -6.88 1.09 12.79
N VAL A 410 -7.89 1.62 12.09
CA VAL A 410 -9.30 1.43 12.46
C VAL A 410 -10.17 1.23 11.23
N GLY A 411 -11.17 0.35 11.30
CA GLY A 411 -12.10 0.13 10.20
C GLY A 411 -12.81 -1.21 10.20
N LEU A 412 -13.42 -1.51 9.05
CA LEU A 412 -14.12 -2.77 8.76
C LEU A 412 -13.19 -3.85 8.17
N TRP A 413 -12.03 -3.47 7.63
CA TRP A 413 -10.99 -4.37 7.12
C TRP A 413 -11.49 -5.39 6.07
N GLY A 414 -12.49 -5.03 5.27
CA GLY A 414 -13.14 -5.96 4.34
C GLY A 414 -14.34 -6.71 4.94
N GLY A 415 -14.69 -6.45 6.19
CA GLY A 415 -16.01 -6.77 6.72
C GLY A 415 -17.08 -5.84 6.14
N THR A 416 -18.35 -6.16 6.34
CA THR A 416 -19.49 -5.37 5.86
C THR A 416 -20.29 -4.75 7.00
N GLY A 417 -21.21 -3.82 6.66
CA GLY A 417 -22.02 -3.07 7.60
C GLY A 417 -21.47 -1.66 7.84
N GLN A 418 -21.80 -1.06 8.97
CA GLN A 418 -21.35 0.27 9.34
C GLN A 418 -20.68 0.26 10.72
N VAL A 419 -19.53 0.88 10.82
CA VAL A 419 -18.82 1.15 12.07
C VAL A 419 -18.52 2.64 12.15
N SER A 420 -18.94 3.27 13.24
CA SER A 420 -18.58 4.65 13.54
C SER A 420 -17.66 4.69 14.75
N VAL A 421 -16.56 5.46 14.68
CA VAL A 421 -15.61 5.64 15.78
C VAL A 421 -15.44 7.12 16.11
N SER A 422 -15.26 7.42 17.39
CA SER A 422 -15.01 8.78 17.88
C SER A 422 -14.06 8.76 19.07
N ASP A 423 -13.43 9.89 19.35
CA ASP A 423 -12.53 10.10 20.48
C ASP A 423 -11.46 8.99 20.60
N VAL A 424 -10.84 8.66 19.47
CA VAL A 424 -9.70 7.75 19.45
C VAL A 424 -8.55 8.44 20.18
N ALA A 425 -8.10 7.88 21.30
CA ALA A 425 -7.07 8.49 22.10
C ALA A 425 -5.99 7.48 22.48
N LEU A 426 -4.73 7.95 22.46
CA LEU A 426 -3.56 7.21 22.92
C LEU A 426 -2.95 7.95 24.10
N LYS A 427 -2.68 7.23 25.19
CA LYS A 427 -2.05 7.76 26.39
C LYS A 427 -0.88 6.90 26.80
N VAL A 428 0.21 7.51 27.20
CA VAL A 428 1.34 6.83 27.84
C VAL A 428 0.95 6.49 29.27
N ILE A 429 1.18 5.26 29.67
CA ILE A 429 1.01 4.82 31.05
C ILE A 429 2.38 4.89 31.72
N ALA A 430 2.51 5.77 32.72
CA ALA A 430 3.71 5.87 33.50
C ALA A 430 4.03 4.52 34.22
N ALA A 431 5.29 4.11 34.17
CA ALA A 431 5.73 3.00 35.00
C ALA A 431 5.38 3.33 36.49
N LYS A 432 4.72 2.40 37.17
CA LYS A 432 4.62 2.56 38.64
C LYS A 432 6.03 2.59 39.22
N PRO A 433 6.35 3.57 40.09
CA PRO A 433 7.65 3.66 40.74
C PRO A 433 7.98 2.41 41.53
#